data_de9b395eac998a736f14ca0cd51635dc
#
_entry.id   de9b395eac998a736f14ca0cd51635dc
#
_cell.length_a   1.000
_cell.length_b   1.000
_cell.length_c   1.000
_cell.angle_alpha   90.00
_cell.angle_beta   90.00
_cell.angle_gamma   90.00
#
_symmetry.space_group_name_H-M   'P 1'
#
loop_
_entity.id
_entity.type
_entity.pdbx_description
1 polymer ?
#
loop_
_entity_poly.entity_id
_entity_poly.type
_entity_poly.pdbx_seq_one_letter_code
_entity_poly.pdbx_strand_id
1 'polypeptide(L)'
;MREVTVSTIISAPREEVFDFVCDLAGRPAYTDHFMHDYRLARVQPIGVGAAARFKLDAPLSNQYAELTITEADRPRRIIEEIRVGRRGRNRSVAVYDFTRESAGVTRVELTTYGEPATMVDRFRQIGAAGWTRRKTRRSLDRLRMIFEEPRKEPPRRATNAGYEPDKAARFGAHSGMDPARQPEP
;
A
#
# COMPACT_ATOMS: atom_id res chain seq x y z
N MET A 1 -14.59 -5.09 13.86
CA MET A 1 -14.59 -6.16 12.81
C MET A 1 -13.88 -7.36 13.40
N ARG A 2 -14.37 -8.59 13.10
CA ARG A 2 -13.58 -9.78 13.46
C ARG A 2 -12.21 -9.70 12.78
N GLU A 3 -11.19 -10.15 13.49
CA GLU A 3 -9.85 -10.31 12.97
C GLU A 3 -9.87 -11.14 11.67
N VAL A 4 -9.12 -10.70 10.68
CA VAL A 4 -8.95 -11.40 9.41
C VAL A 4 -7.47 -11.61 9.19
N THR A 5 -7.05 -12.87 9.19
CA THR A 5 -5.68 -13.28 8.89
C THR A 5 -5.62 -14.00 7.55
N VAL A 6 -4.66 -13.64 6.72
CA VAL A 6 -4.30 -14.29 5.47
C VAL A 6 -2.79 -14.43 5.38
N SER A 7 -2.30 -15.48 4.73
CA SER A 7 -0.87 -15.71 4.57
C SER A 7 -0.52 -16.17 3.16
N THR A 8 0.73 -15.95 2.77
CA THR A 8 1.33 -16.47 1.53
C THR A 8 2.78 -16.83 1.78
N ILE A 9 3.35 -17.67 0.92
CA ILE A 9 4.77 -18.01 0.92
C ILE A 9 5.37 -17.38 -0.34
N ILE A 10 6.52 -16.71 -0.18
CA ILE A 10 7.22 -15.97 -1.25
C ILE A 10 8.64 -16.52 -1.36
N SER A 11 9.06 -16.87 -2.57
CA SER A 11 10.42 -17.35 -2.88
C SER A 11 11.40 -16.18 -2.96
N ALA A 12 11.61 -15.51 -1.82
CA ALA A 12 12.55 -14.41 -1.67
C ALA A 12 13.03 -14.30 -0.21
N PRO A 13 14.23 -13.72 0.03
CA PRO A 13 14.74 -13.45 1.37
C PRO A 13 13.81 -12.55 2.18
N ARG A 14 13.69 -12.81 3.46
CA ARG A 14 12.80 -12.07 4.37
C ARG A 14 13.08 -10.57 4.39
N GLU A 15 14.34 -10.21 4.36
CA GLU A 15 14.82 -8.83 4.36
C GLU A 15 14.31 -8.07 3.12
N GLU A 16 14.37 -8.70 1.95
CA GLU A 16 13.90 -8.10 0.68
C GLU A 16 12.38 -7.92 0.67
N VAL A 17 11.64 -8.94 1.12
CA VAL A 17 10.18 -8.87 1.19
C VAL A 17 9.73 -7.80 2.19
N PHE A 18 10.39 -7.73 3.36
CA PHE A 18 10.14 -6.71 4.35
C PHE A 18 10.38 -5.30 3.80
N ASP A 19 11.56 -5.07 3.21
CA ASP A 19 11.96 -3.76 2.69
C ASP A 19 10.98 -3.29 1.58
N PHE A 20 10.53 -4.20 0.73
CA PHE A 20 9.53 -3.91 -0.29
C PHE A 20 8.16 -3.52 0.31
N VAL A 21 7.68 -4.25 1.32
CA VAL A 21 6.40 -3.96 1.98
C VAL A 21 6.48 -2.67 2.81
N CYS A 22 7.63 -2.39 3.43
CA CYS A 22 7.89 -1.19 4.23
C CYS A 22 7.95 0.10 3.40
N ASP A 23 8.15 -0.02 2.08
CA ASP A 23 8.16 1.10 1.13
C ASP A 23 6.76 1.37 0.57
N LEU A 24 6.09 2.39 1.10
CA LEU A 24 4.75 2.78 0.69
C LEU A 24 4.68 3.27 -0.76
N ALA A 25 5.79 3.71 -1.37
CA ALA A 25 5.80 4.08 -2.78
C ALA A 25 5.56 2.87 -3.71
N GLY A 26 6.00 1.67 -3.31
CA GLY A 26 5.78 0.42 -4.04
C GLY A 26 4.40 -0.20 -3.81
N ARG A 27 3.62 0.27 -2.83
CA ARG A 27 2.35 -0.30 -2.40
C ARG A 27 1.33 -0.51 -3.53
N PRO A 28 1.11 0.44 -4.45
CA PRO A 28 0.12 0.28 -5.52
C PRO A 28 0.36 -0.94 -6.41
N ALA A 29 1.60 -1.41 -6.55
CA ALA A 29 1.92 -2.57 -7.38
C ALA A 29 1.10 -3.82 -7.02
N TYR A 30 0.67 -3.94 -5.75
CA TYR A 30 -0.10 -5.09 -5.31
C TYR A 30 -1.46 -4.75 -4.66
N THR A 31 -1.78 -3.44 -4.46
CA THR A 31 -3.03 -3.01 -3.80
C THR A 31 -3.96 -2.16 -4.66
N ASP A 32 -3.59 -1.77 -5.89
CA ASP A 32 -4.35 -0.87 -6.78
C ASP A 32 -5.75 -1.38 -7.12
N HIS A 33 -6.02 -2.67 -6.96
CA HIS A 33 -7.32 -3.29 -7.20
C HIS A 33 -8.40 -2.94 -6.15
N PHE A 34 -8.04 -2.18 -5.09
CA PHE A 34 -8.98 -1.67 -4.09
C PHE A 34 -8.52 -0.39 -3.39
N MET A 35 -7.27 0.02 -3.58
CA MET A 35 -6.74 1.31 -3.13
C MET A 35 -6.53 2.20 -4.36
N HIS A 36 -7.51 3.05 -4.65
CA HIS A 36 -7.48 3.94 -5.81
C HIS A 36 -6.97 5.32 -5.42
N ASP A 37 -6.61 6.14 -6.39
CA ASP A 37 -6.10 7.52 -6.19
C ASP A 37 -4.97 7.58 -5.15
N TYR A 38 -4.11 6.56 -5.15
CA TYR A 38 -3.05 6.39 -4.17
C TYR A 38 -1.96 7.45 -4.35
N ARG A 39 -1.58 8.10 -3.25
CA ARG A 39 -0.50 9.09 -3.22
C ARG A 39 0.20 9.07 -1.86
N LEU A 40 1.49 9.38 -1.85
CA LEU A 40 2.22 9.55 -0.60
C LEU A 40 1.75 10.81 0.13
N ALA A 41 1.57 10.71 1.43
CA ALA A 41 1.20 11.82 2.30
C ALA A 41 2.44 12.46 2.97
N ARG A 42 3.60 11.80 2.88
CA ARG A 42 4.88 12.24 3.44
C ARG A 42 5.96 12.11 2.38
N VAL A 43 7.01 12.92 2.51
CA VAL A 43 8.20 12.88 1.61
C VAL A 43 8.95 11.56 1.81
N GLN A 44 9.08 11.12 3.08
CA GLN A 44 9.70 9.83 3.40
C GLN A 44 8.68 8.69 3.22
N PRO A 45 8.87 7.80 2.23
CA PRO A 45 7.92 6.72 1.95
C PRO A 45 8.19 5.44 2.73
N ILE A 46 9.31 5.34 3.46
CA ILE A 46 9.80 4.10 4.08
C ILE A 46 9.86 4.23 5.59
N GLY A 47 9.46 3.18 6.30
CA GLY A 47 9.62 3.05 7.74
C GLY A 47 8.56 3.77 8.57
N VAL A 48 8.83 3.86 9.87
CA VAL A 48 7.92 4.48 10.83
C VAL A 48 7.65 5.94 10.48
N GLY A 49 6.37 6.32 10.49
CA GLY A 49 5.91 7.66 10.11
C GLY A 49 5.67 7.85 8.61
N ALA A 50 6.08 6.91 7.76
CA ALA A 50 5.67 6.91 6.36
C ALA A 50 4.14 6.84 6.25
N ALA A 51 3.54 7.64 5.37
CA ALA A 51 2.10 7.72 5.23
C ALA A 51 1.65 7.88 3.78
N ALA A 52 0.46 7.34 3.49
CA ALA A 52 -0.16 7.43 2.18
C ALA A 52 -1.66 7.67 2.29
N ARG A 53 -2.24 8.34 1.30
CA ARG A 53 -3.67 8.58 1.17
C ARG A 53 -4.19 7.90 -0.08
N PHE A 54 -5.39 7.35 0.03
CA PHE A 54 -6.04 6.67 -1.07
C PHE A 54 -7.56 6.65 -0.88
N LYS A 55 -8.24 6.23 -1.91
CA LYS A 55 -9.67 5.96 -1.90
C LYS A 55 -9.87 4.46 -1.80
N LEU A 56 -10.49 4.03 -0.71
CA LEU A 56 -10.79 2.63 -0.45
C LEU A 56 -12.10 2.24 -1.16
N ASP A 57 -12.02 1.27 -2.06
CA ASP A 57 -13.19 0.63 -2.68
C ASP A 57 -13.78 -0.40 -1.71
N ALA A 58 -14.60 0.08 -0.79
CA ALA A 58 -15.26 -0.73 0.23
C ALA A 58 -16.71 -1.06 -0.16
N PRO A 59 -17.27 -2.19 0.33
CA PRO A 59 -18.70 -2.50 0.13
C PRO A 59 -19.56 -1.33 0.60
N LEU A 60 -20.48 -0.89 -0.23
CA LEU A 60 -21.47 0.18 0.00
C LEU A 60 -20.92 1.62 0.04
N SER A 61 -19.63 1.85 -0.03
CA SER A 61 -19.10 3.22 -0.12
C SER A 61 -17.63 3.27 -0.51
N ASN A 62 -17.29 4.24 -1.37
CA ASN A 62 -15.90 4.64 -1.57
C ASN A 62 -15.52 5.65 -0.49
N GLN A 63 -14.52 5.37 0.32
CA GLN A 63 -14.10 6.22 1.42
C GLN A 63 -12.64 6.61 1.28
N TYR A 64 -12.34 7.87 1.59
CA TYR A 64 -10.95 8.28 1.74
C TYR A 64 -10.36 7.66 3.00
N ALA A 65 -9.13 7.20 2.86
CA ALA A 65 -8.35 6.59 3.92
C ALA A 65 -6.93 7.15 3.94
N GLU A 66 -6.35 7.16 5.12
CA GLU A 66 -4.93 7.45 5.35
C GLU A 66 -4.31 6.26 6.07
N LEU A 67 -3.22 5.75 5.53
CA LEU A 67 -2.40 4.70 6.10
C LEU A 67 -1.13 5.32 6.65
N THR A 68 -0.71 4.90 7.84
CA THR A 68 0.57 5.30 8.45
C THR A 68 1.27 4.06 9.01
N ILE A 69 2.55 3.88 8.74
CA ILE A 69 3.37 2.88 9.40
C ILE A 69 3.67 3.39 10.82
N THR A 70 3.19 2.65 11.82
CA THR A 70 3.37 2.99 13.24
C THR A 70 4.52 2.23 13.90
N GLU A 71 4.86 1.05 13.35
CA GLU A 71 5.97 0.22 13.82
C GLU A 71 6.62 -0.51 12.64
N ALA A 72 7.94 -0.65 12.68
CA ALA A 72 8.73 -1.40 11.70
C ALA A 72 9.91 -2.06 12.41
N ASP A 73 9.76 -3.33 12.80
CA ASP A 73 10.82 -4.18 13.37
C ASP A 73 11.40 -5.04 12.25
N ARG A 74 12.47 -4.53 11.64
CA ARG A 74 13.14 -5.19 10.50
C ARG A 74 13.91 -6.43 10.96
N PRO A 75 13.77 -7.56 10.30
CA PRO A 75 12.91 -7.86 9.15
C PRO A 75 11.63 -8.65 9.55
N ARG A 76 11.09 -8.46 10.75
CA ARG A 76 10.10 -9.35 11.36
C ARG A 76 8.67 -8.87 11.25
N ARG A 77 8.43 -7.57 11.49
CA ARG A 77 7.07 -7.04 11.65
C ARG A 77 6.92 -5.62 11.17
N ILE A 78 5.78 -5.34 10.52
CA ILE A 78 5.32 -3.97 10.21
C ILE A 78 3.91 -3.84 10.77
N ILE A 79 3.63 -2.74 11.48
CA ILE A 79 2.29 -2.37 11.95
C ILE A 79 1.88 -1.08 11.24
N GLU A 80 0.69 -1.12 10.67
CA GLU A 80 0.08 0.00 9.97
C GLU A 80 -1.24 0.38 10.62
N GLU A 81 -1.45 1.66 10.83
CA GLU A 81 -2.74 2.21 11.19
C GLU A 81 -3.41 2.79 9.95
N ILE A 82 -4.67 2.42 9.72
CA ILE A 82 -5.49 2.92 8.62
C ILE A 82 -6.69 3.65 9.21
N ARG A 83 -6.79 4.94 8.92
CA ARG A 83 -7.93 5.79 9.32
C ARG A 83 -8.85 5.98 8.13
N VAL A 84 -10.12 5.61 8.28
CA VAL A 84 -11.10 5.57 7.18
C VAL A 84 -12.28 6.49 7.48
N GLY A 85 -12.81 7.11 6.41
CA GLY A 85 -14.02 7.90 6.44
C GLY A 85 -13.82 9.34 6.86
N ARG A 86 -14.96 10.06 6.98
CA ARG A 86 -14.95 11.49 7.30
C ARG A 86 -14.26 11.75 8.64
N ARG A 87 -13.18 12.55 8.63
CA ARG A 87 -12.32 12.86 9.77
C ARG A 87 -11.56 11.65 10.35
N GLY A 88 -11.39 10.56 9.60
CA GLY A 88 -10.62 9.39 10.05
C GLY A 88 -11.19 8.69 11.29
N ARG A 89 -12.53 8.69 11.46
CA ARG A 89 -13.18 8.16 12.67
C ARG A 89 -13.04 6.66 12.86
N ASN A 90 -13.05 5.91 11.76
CA ASN A 90 -12.92 4.46 11.81
C ASN A 90 -11.44 4.11 11.72
N ARG A 91 -10.96 3.38 12.70
CA ARG A 91 -9.58 2.91 12.78
C ARG A 91 -9.52 1.43 12.42
N SER A 92 -8.53 1.08 11.63
CA SER A 92 -8.15 -0.31 11.37
C SER A 92 -6.65 -0.43 11.56
N VAL A 93 -6.20 -1.58 12.01
CA VAL A 93 -4.79 -1.92 12.14
C VAL A 93 -4.49 -3.10 11.24
N ALA A 94 -3.39 -3.03 10.51
CA ALA A 94 -2.85 -4.12 9.72
C ALA A 94 -1.47 -4.49 10.26
N VAL A 95 -1.25 -5.76 10.53
CA VAL A 95 0.02 -6.29 11.00
C VAL A 95 0.55 -7.27 9.97
N TYR A 96 1.73 -6.98 9.47
CA TYR A 96 2.51 -7.91 8.64
C TYR A 96 3.56 -8.58 9.52
N ASP A 97 3.50 -9.91 9.59
CA ASP A 97 4.53 -10.74 10.20
C ASP A 97 5.28 -11.51 9.10
N PHE A 98 6.61 -11.43 9.16
CA PHE A 98 7.51 -12.06 8.20
C PHE A 98 8.30 -13.16 8.89
N THR A 99 8.06 -14.42 8.51
CA THR A 99 8.73 -15.58 9.08
C THR A 99 9.59 -16.26 8.02
N ARG A 100 10.82 -16.58 8.36
CA ARG A 100 11.71 -17.36 7.49
C ARG A 100 11.26 -18.82 7.51
N GLU A 101 10.84 -19.34 6.36
CA GLU A 101 10.48 -20.77 6.21
C GLU A 101 11.69 -21.62 5.89
N SER A 102 12.55 -21.15 4.99
CA SER A 102 13.80 -21.77 4.60
C SER A 102 14.78 -20.73 4.04
N ALA A 103 15.93 -21.15 3.54
CA ALA A 103 16.86 -20.26 2.86
C ALA A 103 16.19 -19.66 1.61
N GLY A 104 16.06 -18.32 1.54
CA GLY A 104 15.45 -17.62 0.43
C GLY A 104 13.92 -17.78 0.30
N VAL A 105 13.22 -18.25 1.36
CA VAL A 105 11.76 -18.40 1.35
C VAL A 105 11.17 -17.77 2.60
N THR A 106 10.17 -16.91 2.40
CA THR A 106 9.51 -16.13 3.45
C THR A 106 8.01 -16.40 3.49
N ARG A 107 7.47 -16.68 4.67
CA ARG A 107 6.04 -16.61 4.94
C ARG A 107 5.70 -15.19 5.33
N VAL A 108 4.73 -14.60 4.65
CA VAL A 108 4.10 -13.32 4.99
C VAL A 108 2.71 -13.61 5.51
N GLU A 109 2.45 -13.18 6.74
CA GLU A 109 1.11 -13.21 7.33
C GLU A 109 0.62 -11.79 7.52
N LEU A 110 -0.58 -11.50 7.03
CA LEU A 110 -1.25 -10.22 7.17
C LEU A 110 -2.50 -10.39 8.00
N THR A 111 -2.50 -9.78 9.18
CA THR A 111 -3.64 -9.74 10.09
C THR A 111 -4.21 -8.33 10.14
N THR A 112 -5.53 -8.22 9.95
CA THR A 112 -6.24 -6.94 9.98
C THR A 112 -7.34 -6.94 11.03
N TYR A 113 -7.40 -5.87 11.84
CA TYR A 113 -8.48 -5.63 12.79
C TYR A 113 -9.12 -4.29 12.53
N GLY A 114 -10.43 -4.17 12.71
CA GLY A 114 -11.16 -2.91 12.60
C GLY A 114 -11.80 -2.52 13.92
N GLU A 115 -11.58 -1.30 14.33
CA GLU A 115 -12.21 -0.67 15.47
C GLU A 115 -13.31 0.29 14.97
N PRO A 116 -14.61 -0.11 14.99
CA PRO A 116 -15.69 0.75 14.57
C PRO A 116 -15.94 1.85 15.60
N ALA A 117 -16.07 3.08 15.15
CA ALA A 117 -16.31 4.22 16.02
C ALA A 117 -17.76 4.27 16.55
N THR A 118 -18.72 3.70 15.83
CA THR A 118 -20.15 3.74 16.18
C THR A 118 -20.83 2.41 15.98
N MET A 119 -22.04 2.22 16.61
CA MET A 119 -22.87 1.04 16.43
C MET A 119 -23.30 0.86 14.95
N VAL A 120 -23.57 1.95 14.24
CA VAL A 120 -23.90 1.94 12.80
C VAL A 120 -22.73 1.42 11.98
N ASP A 121 -21.51 1.86 12.30
CA ASP A 121 -20.29 1.36 11.66
C ASP A 121 -20.06 -0.13 11.96
N ARG A 122 -20.45 -0.58 13.15
CA ARG A 122 -20.42 -2.00 13.54
C ARG A 122 -21.34 -2.87 12.68
N PHE A 123 -22.56 -2.39 12.40
CA PHE A 123 -23.48 -3.09 11.48
C PHE A 123 -22.98 -3.09 10.03
N ARG A 124 -22.40 -2.01 9.56
CA ARG A 124 -21.77 -1.94 8.22
C ARG A 124 -20.57 -2.87 8.06
N GLN A 125 -19.93 -3.25 9.15
CA GLN A 125 -18.84 -4.22 9.15
C GLN A 125 -19.30 -5.69 9.10
N ILE A 126 -20.61 -5.96 9.22
CA ILE A 126 -21.16 -7.30 8.99
C ILE A 126 -21.03 -7.60 7.49
N GLY A 127 -20.22 -8.58 7.15
CA GLY A 127 -19.84 -8.89 5.75
C GLY A 127 -18.53 -8.28 5.26
N ALA A 128 -18.02 -7.23 5.92
CA ALA A 128 -16.72 -6.64 5.55
C ALA A 128 -15.56 -7.63 5.71
N ALA A 129 -15.63 -8.57 6.65
CA ALA A 129 -14.57 -9.57 6.86
C ALA A 129 -14.33 -10.44 5.62
N GLY A 130 -15.38 -10.87 4.92
CA GLY A 130 -15.27 -11.65 3.68
C GLY A 130 -14.66 -10.82 2.53
N TRP A 131 -15.05 -9.55 2.43
CA TRP A 131 -14.48 -8.62 1.46
C TRP A 131 -12.99 -8.36 1.78
N THR A 132 -12.65 -8.03 3.03
CA THR A 132 -11.29 -7.82 3.49
C THR A 132 -10.42 -9.03 3.18
N ARG A 133 -10.87 -10.24 3.55
CA ARG A 133 -10.15 -11.48 3.27
C ARG A 133 -9.86 -11.66 1.78
N ARG A 134 -10.83 -11.39 0.89
CA ARG A 134 -10.63 -11.50 -0.55
C ARG A 134 -9.62 -10.47 -1.07
N LYS A 135 -9.73 -9.21 -0.64
CA LYS A 135 -8.85 -8.13 -1.11
C LYS A 135 -7.43 -8.32 -0.59
N THR A 136 -7.25 -8.63 0.69
CA THR A 136 -5.92 -8.92 1.28
C THR A 136 -5.29 -10.17 0.70
N ARG A 137 -6.05 -11.25 0.48
CA ARG A 137 -5.52 -12.44 -0.19
C ARG A 137 -5.00 -12.10 -1.58
N ARG A 138 -5.81 -11.41 -2.38
CA ARG A 138 -5.38 -10.97 -3.72
C ARG A 138 -4.15 -10.07 -3.68
N SER A 139 -4.03 -9.22 -2.67
CA SER A 139 -2.82 -8.40 -2.47
C SER A 139 -1.59 -9.26 -2.21
N LEU A 140 -1.70 -10.25 -1.31
CA LEU A 140 -0.58 -11.14 -1.02
C LEU A 140 -0.21 -12.03 -2.22
N ASP A 141 -1.19 -12.50 -3.00
CA ASP A 141 -0.92 -13.24 -4.24
C ASP A 141 -0.16 -12.36 -5.24
N ARG A 142 -0.56 -11.09 -5.42
CA ARG A 142 0.16 -10.14 -6.29
C ARG A 142 1.54 -9.80 -5.74
N LEU A 143 1.68 -9.65 -4.42
CA LEU A 143 2.98 -9.45 -3.79
C LEU A 143 3.91 -10.62 -4.09
N ARG A 144 3.43 -11.86 -3.99
CA ARG A 144 4.19 -13.05 -4.36
C ARG A 144 4.65 -12.99 -5.81
N MET A 145 3.74 -12.69 -6.74
CA MET A 145 4.06 -12.59 -8.18
C MET A 145 5.14 -11.52 -8.46
N ILE A 146 5.23 -10.47 -7.65
CA ILE A 146 6.27 -9.44 -7.78
C ILE A 146 7.67 -10.03 -7.61
N PHE A 147 7.84 -11.01 -6.74
CA PHE A 147 9.13 -11.64 -6.46
C PHE A 147 9.41 -12.89 -7.32
N GLU A 148 8.36 -13.60 -7.72
CA GLU A 148 8.50 -14.90 -8.39
C GLU A 148 8.43 -14.81 -9.92
N GLU A 149 7.79 -13.78 -10.48
CA GLU A 149 7.67 -13.63 -11.93
C GLU A 149 8.75 -12.69 -12.49
N PRO A 150 9.43 -13.10 -13.60
CA PRO A 150 10.38 -12.23 -14.27
C PRO A 150 9.65 -11.03 -14.87
N ARG A 151 10.09 -9.82 -14.52
CA ARG A 151 9.51 -8.56 -15.00
C ARG A 151 10.43 -7.90 -16.00
N LYS A 152 9.85 -7.37 -17.07
CA LYS A 152 10.57 -6.51 -18.02
C LYS A 152 10.80 -5.09 -17.48
N GLU A 153 9.90 -4.62 -16.60
CA GLU A 153 9.95 -3.27 -16.06
C GLU A 153 9.78 -3.31 -14.52
N PRO A 154 10.45 -2.41 -13.79
CA PRO A 154 10.26 -2.28 -12.36
C PRO A 154 8.80 -1.89 -12.04
N PRO A 155 8.26 -2.27 -10.87
CA PRO A 155 6.92 -1.90 -10.48
C PRO A 155 6.80 -0.37 -10.38
N ARG A 156 5.70 0.17 -10.87
CA ARG A 156 5.40 1.60 -10.79
C ARG A 156 5.37 2.05 -9.32
N ARG A 157 5.89 3.23 -9.07
CA ARG A 157 6.00 3.80 -7.72
C ARG A 157 5.09 5.02 -7.58
N ALA A 158 4.44 5.14 -6.42
CA ALA A 158 3.65 6.31 -6.09
C ALA A 158 4.55 7.49 -5.68
N THR A 159 4.02 8.69 -5.91
CA THR A 159 4.63 9.95 -5.47
C THR A 159 3.62 10.76 -4.63
N ASN A 160 4.03 11.92 -4.13
CA ASN A 160 3.11 12.85 -3.45
C ASN A 160 2.07 13.44 -4.42
N ALA A 161 2.39 13.49 -5.72
CA ALA A 161 1.46 13.93 -6.77
C ALA A 161 0.44 12.84 -7.18
N GLY A 162 0.72 11.58 -6.87
CA GLY A 162 -0.12 10.43 -7.16
C GLY A 162 0.64 9.23 -7.71
N TYR A 163 -0.11 8.26 -8.20
CA TYR A 163 0.42 7.00 -8.73
C TYR A 163 0.69 7.04 -10.24
N GLU A 164 0.30 8.10 -10.94
CA GLU A 164 0.52 8.24 -12.38
C GLU A 164 1.88 8.90 -12.66
N PRO A 165 2.97 8.16 -12.93
CA PRO A 165 4.29 8.73 -13.22
C PRO A 165 4.29 9.59 -14.49
N ASP A 166 3.37 9.32 -15.43
CA ASP A 166 3.26 10.09 -16.67
C ASP A 166 2.81 11.55 -16.46
N LYS A 167 2.05 11.82 -15.38
CA LYS A 167 1.68 13.19 -15.03
C LYS A 167 2.83 13.98 -14.41
N ALA A 168 3.68 13.32 -13.63
CA ALA A 168 4.88 13.94 -13.06
C ALA A 168 5.92 14.26 -14.14
N ALA A 169 6.07 13.41 -15.14
CA ALA A 169 6.95 13.63 -16.29
C ALA A 169 6.50 14.83 -17.15
N ARG A 170 5.20 15.07 -17.27
CA ARG A 170 4.66 16.22 -18.06
C ARG A 170 4.97 17.59 -17.44
N PHE A 171 5.09 17.69 -16.13
CA PHE A 171 5.47 18.94 -15.47
C PHE A 171 6.96 19.25 -15.61
N GLY A 172 7.83 18.26 -15.82
CA GLY A 172 9.25 18.43 -16.07
C GLY A 172 9.63 18.64 -17.55
N ALA A 173 8.81 18.17 -18.48
CA ALA A 173 9.12 18.20 -19.92
C ALA A 173 8.89 19.58 -20.57
N HIS A 174 8.30 20.54 -19.87
CA HIS A 174 8.06 21.90 -20.42
C HIS A 174 9.09 22.93 -19.97
N SER A 175 10.15 22.52 -19.28
CA SER A 175 11.33 23.36 -19.01
C SER A 175 12.41 23.24 -20.09
N GLY A 176 12.12 22.56 -21.19
CA GLY A 176 12.94 22.57 -22.37
C GLY A 176 12.78 23.93 -23.08
N MET A 177 13.54 24.91 -22.63
CA MET A 177 13.89 26.09 -23.39
C MET A 177 14.49 25.59 -24.70
N ASP A 178 13.76 25.76 -25.79
CA ASP A 178 14.21 25.46 -27.16
C ASP A 178 15.45 26.37 -27.43
N PRO A 179 16.67 25.82 -27.56
CA PRO A 179 17.86 26.62 -27.76
C PRO A 179 17.95 27.23 -29.18
N ALA A 180 16.93 27.02 -30.03
CA ALA A 180 16.93 27.42 -31.44
C ALA A 180 16.27 28.78 -31.72
N ARG A 181 15.81 29.54 -30.72
CA ARG A 181 15.35 30.91 -30.90
C ARG A 181 16.32 31.93 -30.27
N GLN A 182 17.49 32.09 -30.87
CA GLN A 182 18.23 33.33 -30.76
C GLN A 182 17.64 34.33 -31.78
N PRO A 183 17.26 35.56 -31.39
CA PRO A 183 16.94 36.60 -32.36
C PRO A 183 18.27 36.98 -32.99
N GLU A 184 18.35 36.86 -34.31
CA GLU A 184 19.44 37.46 -35.08
C GLU A 184 19.40 39.00 -34.97
N PRO A 185 20.54 39.68 -35.03
CA PRO A 185 20.72 41.10 -34.77
C PRO A 185 20.09 42.04 -35.83
#